data_04af134130a01b679c6229617f29753d
#
_entry.id   04af134130a01b679c6229617f29753d
#
_cell.length_a   1.000
_cell.length_b   1.000
_cell.length_c   1.000
_cell.angle_alpha   90.00
_cell.angle_beta   90.00
_cell.angle_gamma   90.00
#
_symmetry.space_group_name_H-M   'P 1'
#
loop_
_entity.id
_entity.type
_entity.pdbx_description
1 polymer ?
#
loop_
_entity_poly.entity_id
_entity_poly.type
_entity_poly.pdbx_seq_one_letter_code
_entity_poly.pdbx_strand_id
1 'polypeptide(L)'
;ASTGGFTDCLLTRGARKVYSIDVGYGQLAWKLRQDPRVVCMERTNIRKVTPDMLDDVPEFAVIDVSFISLKLVLPVVAQLLNEHGRIACLIKPQFEAGKGKVGKKGVVREPEIHLDVLNAFIENAHEAGFHVYNLTFSPIKGPEGNIEFLGYIGKDGEDADIDTAALVAEAHGALDKHDE
;
A
#
# COMPACT_ATOMS: atom_id res chain seq x y z
N ALA A 1 -0.25 -1.66 10.42
CA ALA A 1 1.15 -1.91 10.86
C ALA A 1 1.39 -3.39 11.14
N SER A 2 0.34 -4.15 11.48
CA SER A 2 0.43 -5.58 11.78
C SER A 2 1.52 -5.87 12.84
N THR A 3 2.36 -6.88 12.63
CA THR A 3 3.48 -7.20 13.51
C THR A 3 4.64 -6.20 13.45
N GLY A 4 4.66 -5.34 12.44
CA GLY A 4 5.60 -4.23 12.31
C GLY A 4 6.73 -4.45 11.31
N GLY A 5 6.55 -5.31 10.31
CA GLY A 5 7.59 -5.56 9.31
C GLY A 5 8.05 -4.31 8.57
N PHE A 6 7.12 -3.47 8.12
CA PHE A 6 7.45 -2.19 7.48
C PHE A 6 8.00 -1.17 8.48
N THR A 7 7.47 -1.12 9.69
CA THR A 7 7.98 -0.25 10.76
C THR A 7 9.45 -0.58 11.05
N ASP A 8 9.78 -1.84 11.22
CA ASP A 8 11.14 -2.30 11.46
C ASP A 8 12.07 -1.96 10.28
N CYS A 9 11.60 -2.18 9.06
CA CYS A 9 12.33 -1.84 7.85
C CYS A 9 12.65 -0.34 7.76
N LEU A 10 11.68 0.52 8.04
CA LEU A 10 11.86 1.97 8.03
C LEU A 10 12.89 2.41 9.08
N LEU A 11 12.82 1.87 10.29
CA LEU A 11 13.77 2.18 11.36
C LEU A 11 15.18 1.72 11.03
N THR A 12 15.32 0.51 10.48
CA THR A 12 16.61 -0.04 10.05
C THR A 12 17.25 0.82 8.94
N ARG A 13 16.43 1.46 8.12
CA ARG A 13 16.88 2.35 7.06
C ARG A 13 17.00 3.82 7.46
N GLY A 14 16.93 4.12 8.75
CA GLY A 14 17.25 5.42 9.32
C GLY A 14 16.08 6.36 9.58
N ALA A 15 14.85 5.88 9.58
CA ALA A 15 13.71 6.68 9.98
C ALA A 15 13.87 7.16 11.43
N ARG A 16 13.66 8.45 11.67
CA ARG A 16 13.78 9.05 13.01
C ARG A 16 12.54 8.82 13.84
N LYS A 17 11.37 8.70 13.19
CA LYS A 17 10.08 8.50 13.83
C LYS A 17 9.13 7.78 12.90
N VAL A 18 8.38 6.82 13.42
CA VAL A 18 7.39 6.06 12.67
C VAL A 18 6.07 6.04 13.44
N TYR A 19 5.01 6.49 12.81
CA TYR A 19 3.63 6.31 13.28
C TYR A 19 3.11 4.97 12.76
N SER A 20 2.98 4.00 13.65
CA SER A 20 2.47 2.67 13.30
C SER A 20 0.97 2.61 13.55
N ILE A 21 0.21 2.86 12.50
CA ILE A 21 -1.26 2.99 12.53
C ILE A 21 -1.88 1.66 12.13
N ASP A 22 -2.80 1.14 12.96
CA ASP A 22 -3.50 -0.12 12.71
C ASP A 22 -4.90 -0.09 13.34
N VAL A 23 -5.87 -0.70 12.66
CA VAL A 23 -7.20 -0.91 13.23
C VAL A 23 -7.19 -2.01 14.29
N GLY A 24 -6.24 -2.94 14.20
CA GLY A 24 -6.05 -4.04 15.13
C GLY A 24 -5.45 -3.61 16.46
N TYR A 25 -5.22 -4.59 17.29
CA TYR A 25 -4.72 -4.40 18.64
C TYR A 25 -3.77 -5.53 19.04
N GLY A 26 -2.69 -5.18 19.72
CA GLY A 26 -1.77 -6.14 20.33
C GLY A 26 -0.88 -6.91 19.35
N GLN A 27 -0.85 -6.52 18.06
CA GLN A 27 -0.10 -7.25 17.03
C GLN A 27 1.34 -6.75 16.85
N LEU A 28 1.58 -5.45 17.08
CA LEU A 28 2.91 -4.87 16.90
C LEU A 28 3.91 -5.54 17.83
N ALA A 29 5.03 -6.00 17.28
CA ALA A 29 6.07 -6.70 18.04
C ALA A 29 6.54 -5.87 19.23
N TRP A 30 6.76 -6.53 20.36
CA TRP A 30 7.14 -5.89 21.63
C TRP A 30 8.38 -5.00 21.52
N LYS A 31 9.38 -5.45 20.77
CA LYS A 31 10.60 -4.68 20.48
C LYS A 31 10.29 -3.32 19.84
N LEU A 32 9.31 -3.28 18.92
CA LEU A 32 8.91 -2.05 18.25
C LEU A 32 8.07 -1.15 19.15
N ARG A 33 7.21 -1.72 20.00
CA ARG A 33 6.45 -0.96 20.99
C ARG A 33 7.33 -0.21 21.96
N GLN A 34 8.47 -0.78 22.30
CA GLN A 34 9.43 -0.19 23.23
C GLN A 34 10.41 0.78 22.56
N ASP A 35 10.50 0.80 21.25
CA ASP A 35 11.38 1.72 20.54
C ASP A 35 10.86 3.17 20.66
N PRO A 36 11.65 4.11 21.20
CA PRO A 36 11.22 5.50 21.39
C PRO A 36 10.91 6.23 20.08
N ARG A 37 11.36 5.70 18.93
CA ARG A 37 11.07 6.24 17.61
C ARG A 37 9.68 5.84 17.09
N VAL A 38 9.03 4.87 17.72
CA VAL A 38 7.73 4.34 17.29
C VAL A 38 6.60 4.93 18.10
N VAL A 39 5.63 5.52 17.42
CA VAL A 39 4.35 5.90 17.98
C VAL A 39 3.32 4.84 17.56
N CYS A 40 2.93 4.01 18.52
CA CYS A 40 1.96 2.94 18.30
C CYS A 40 0.54 3.51 18.35
N MET A 41 -0.15 3.50 17.20
CA MET A 41 -1.53 3.98 17.06
C MET A 41 -2.44 2.79 16.68
N GLU A 42 -2.76 1.98 17.65
CA GLU A 42 -3.67 0.83 17.50
C GLU A 42 -5.13 1.23 17.66
N ARG A 43 -6.05 0.34 17.29
CA ARG A 43 -7.50 0.61 17.26
C ARG A 43 -7.83 1.92 16.54
N THR A 44 -7.03 2.24 15.54
CA THR A 44 -7.09 3.50 14.81
C THR A 44 -7.41 3.23 13.35
N ASN A 45 -8.57 3.71 12.90
CA ASN A 45 -8.94 3.67 11.50
C ASN A 45 -8.23 4.80 10.76
N ILE A 46 -7.40 4.48 9.77
CA ILE A 46 -6.67 5.48 8.98
C ILE A 46 -7.58 6.57 8.40
N ARG A 47 -8.83 6.23 8.03
CA ARG A 47 -9.79 7.19 7.48
C ARG A 47 -10.20 8.29 8.47
N LYS A 48 -9.94 8.09 9.75
CA LYS A 48 -10.27 9.05 10.82
C LYS A 48 -9.05 9.80 11.34
N VAL A 49 -7.86 9.51 10.82
CA VAL A 49 -6.64 10.20 11.23
C VAL A 49 -6.58 11.56 10.57
N THR A 50 -6.32 12.57 11.39
CA THR A 50 -6.19 13.97 10.96
C THR A 50 -4.79 14.49 11.29
N PRO A 51 -4.29 15.55 10.61
CA PRO A 51 -2.94 16.06 10.85
C PRO A 51 -2.66 16.47 12.30
N ASP A 52 -3.66 16.99 13.02
CA ASP A 52 -3.55 17.39 14.41
C ASP A 52 -3.35 16.22 15.40
N MET A 53 -3.63 14.99 14.97
CA MET A 53 -3.36 13.79 15.76
C MET A 53 -1.89 13.37 15.73
N LEU A 54 -1.09 13.95 14.83
CA LEU A 54 0.34 13.69 14.69
C LEU A 54 1.12 14.92 15.19
N ASP A 55 2.14 14.70 15.99
CA ASP A 55 2.99 15.78 16.51
C ASP A 55 4.10 16.23 15.52
N ASP A 56 4.34 15.43 14.49
CA ASP A 56 5.21 15.76 13.36
C ASP A 56 4.48 15.54 12.03
N VAL A 57 4.95 16.21 10.98
CA VAL A 57 4.45 16.02 9.63
C VAL A 57 5.28 14.95 8.91
N PRO A 58 4.70 13.78 8.58
CA PRO A 58 5.42 12.74 7.89
C PRO A 58 5.84 13.15 6.48
N GLU A 59 6.95 12.61 6.02
CA GLU A 59 7.46 12.81 4.65
C GLU A 59 7.33 11.56 3.79
N PHE A 60 7.07 10.41 4.40
CA PHE A 60 6.94 9.14 3.72
C PHE A 60 5.90 8.26 4.39
N ALA A 61 5.11 7.54 3.59
CA ALA A 61 4.17 6.56 4.08
C ALA A 61 4.36 5.22 3.38
N VAL A 62 4.18 4.15 4.15
CA VAL A 62 4.03 2.79 3.62
C VAL A 62 2.63 2.30 3.94
N ILE A 63 1.92 1.83 2.93
CA ILE A 63 0.53 1.39 3.06
C ILE A 63 0.42 -0.08 2.69
N ASP A 64 0.01 -0.87 3.65
CA ASP A 64 -0.38 -2.27 3.49
C ASP A 64 -1.67 -2.50 4.27
N VAL A 65 -2.78 -2.31 3.60
CA VAL A 65 -4.13 -2.40 4.19
C VAL A 65 -4.94 -3.50 3.54
N SER A 66 -5.88 -4.06 4.29
CA SER A 66 -6.78 -5.10 3.84
C SER A 66 -8.24 -4.70 4.03
N PHE A 67 -9.12 -5.23 3.19
CA PHE A 67 -10.58 -5.01 3.25
C PHE A 67 -11.02 -3.56 2.99
N ILE A 68 -10.16 -2.76 2.39
CA ILE A 68 -10.45 -1.37 2.00
C ILE A 68 -9.69 -1.05 0.71
N SER A 69 -10.30 -0.24 -0.16
CA SER A 69 -9.64 0.27 -1.35
C SER A 69 -8.71 1.44 -1.05
N LEU A 70 -7.57 1.49 -1.73
CA LEU A 70 -6.65 2.62 -1.71
C LEU A 70 -7.30 3.94 -2.15
N LYS A 71 -8.36 3.88 -2.95
CA LYS A 71 -9.18 5.05 -3.31
C LYS A 71 -9.64 5.84 -2.09
N LEU A 72 -9.93 5.16 -0.98
CA LEU A 72 -10.38 5.76 0.28
C LEU A 72 -9.23 6.16 1.20
N VAL A 73 -8.08 5.55 1.05
CA VAL A 73 -6.91 5.74 1.93
C VAL A 73 -5.99 6.84 1.42
N LEU A 74 -5.72 6.89 0.11
CA LEU A 74 -4.78 7.85 -0.47
C LEU A 74 -5.13 9.31 -0.19
N PRO A 75 -6.41 9.76 -0.27
CA PRO A 75 -6.75 11.15 0.04
C PRO A 75 -6.47 11.53 1.50
N VAL A 76 -6.65 10.60 2.43
CA VAL A 76 -6.37 10.83 3.85
C VAL A 76 -4.87 10.94 4.08
N VAL A 77 -4.09 10.01 3.55
CA VAL A 77 -2.63 10.03 3.67
C VAL A 77 -2.03 11.26 3.00
N ALA A 78 -2.61 11.72 1.89
CA ALA A 78 -2.20 12.97 1.24
C ALA A 78 -2.25 14.18 2.18
N GLN A 79 -3.26 14.25 3.04
CA GLN A 79 -3.40 15.34 4.02
C GLN A 79 -2.40 15.24 5.19
N LEU A 80 -1.91 14.04 5.49
CA LEU A 80 -0.96 13.80 6.58
C LEU A 80 0.48 14.09 6.16
N LEU A 81 0.82 13.88 4.89
CA LEU A 81 2.17 14.06 4.36
C LEU A 81 2.50 15.52 4.08
N ASN A 82 3.79 15.86 4.17
CA ASN A 82 4.27 17.16 3.73
C ASN A 82 4.11 17.33 2.20
N GLU A 83 4.45 18.53 1.69
CA GLU A 83 4.30 18.89 0.28
C GLU A 83 5.17 18.09 -0.69
N HIS A 84 6.22 17.42 -0.20
CA HIS A 84 7.11 16.54 -0.96
C HIS A 84 6.86 15.06 -0.63
N GLY A 85 5.77 14.77 0.03
CA GLY A 85 5.46 13.45 0.56
C GLY A 85 5.38 12.36 -0.50
N ARG A 86 5.88 11.17 -0.16
CA ARG A 86 5.90 10.00 -1.02
C ARG A 86 5.28 8.80 -0.33
N ILE A 87 4.75 7.89 -1.13
CA ILE A 87 4.09 6.68 -0.66
C ILE A 87 4.62 5.47 -1.42
N ALA A 88 4.94 4.41 -0.68
CA ALA A 88 5.02 3.06 -1.20
C ALA A 88 3.80 2.28 -0.70
N CYS A 89 3.05 1.66 -1.59
CA CYS A 89 1.85 0.94 -1.22
C CYS A 89 1.70 -0.39 -1.93
N LEU A 90 1.13 -1.36 -1.22
CA LEU A 90 0.67 -2.61 -1.80
C LEU A 90 -0.69 -2.41 -2.45
N ILE A 91 -0.81 -2.85 -3.69
CA ILE A 91 -2.05 -2.85 -4.47
C ILE A 91 -2.53 -4.31 -4.50
N LYS A 92 -3.65 -4.56 -3.85
CA LYS A 92 -4.20 -5.90 -3.65
C LYS A 92 -5.48 -6.06 -4.45
N PRO A 93 -5.45 -6.71 -5.61
CA PRO A 93 -6.62 -6.83 -6.49
C PRO A 93 -7.85 -7.40 -5.78
N GLN A 94 -7.67 -8.29 -4.81
CA GLN A 94 -8.76 -8.88 -4.03
C GLN A 94 -9.57 -7.85 -3.22
N PHE A 95 -9.00 -6.67 -2.93
CA PHE A 95 -9.68 -5.57 -2.23
C PHE A 95 -9.98 -4.36 -3.13
N GLU A 96 -9.52 -4.38 -4.38
CA GLU A 96 -9.68 -3.29 -5.34
C GLU A 96 -10.68 -3.60 -6.46
N ALA A 97 -10.84 -4.87 -6.83
CA ALA A 97 -11.61 -5.27 -8.01
C ALA A 97 -13.13 -5.10 -7.86
N GLY A 98 -13.63 -4.97 -6.63
CA GLY A 98 -15.07 -4.88 -6.36
C GLY A 98 -15.78 -6.22 -6.28
N LYS A 99 -17.02 -6.18 -5.77
CA LYS A 99 -17.86 -7.38 -5.63
C LYS A 99 -18.17 -7.97 -6.99
N GLY A 100 -18.07 -9.30 -7.10
CA GLY A 100 -18.37 -10.05 -8.33
C GLY A 100 -17.18 -10.30 -9.25
N LYS A 101 -16.05 -9.61 -9.04
CA LYS A 101 -14.80 -9.86 -9.78
C LYS A 101 -13.77 -10.67 -8.98
N VAL A 102 -14.10 -11.01 -7.75
CA VAL A 102 -13.26 -11.82 -6.86
C VAL A 102 -13.80 -13.25 -6.87
N GLY A 103 -12.96 -14.20 -7.24
CA GLY A 103 -13.32 -15.60 -7.34
C GLY A 103 -13.45 -16.30 -5.99
N LYS A 104 -13.60 -17.61 -6.05
CA LYS A 104 -13.64 -18.48 -4.86
C LYS A 104 -12.39 -18.26 -4.01
N LYS A 105 -12.56 -18.35 -2.70
CA LYS A 105 -11.48 -18.12 -1.69
C LYS A 105 -10.88 -16.71 -1.69
N GLY A 106 -11.54 -15.72 -2.30
CA GLY A 106 -11.03 -14.36 -2.30
C GLY A 106 -9.84 -14.12 -3.26
N VAL A 107 -9.75 -14.87 -4.35
CA VAL A 107 -8.63 -14.77 -5.29
C VAL A 107 -9.09 -14.13 -6.61
N VAL A 108 -8.32 -13.15 -7.08
CA VAL A 108 -8.43 -12.58 -8.43
C VAL A 108 -7.37 -13.23 -9.31
N ARG A 109 -7.82 -13.93 -10.36
CA ARG A 109 -6.93 -14.69 -11.26
C ARG A 109 -6.84 -14.12 -12.67
N GLU A 110 -7.84 -13.38 -13.09
CA GLU A 110 -7.97 -12.89 -14.46
C GLU A 110 -7.04 -11.71 -14.73
N PRO A 111 -6.15 -11.80 -15.75
CA PRO A 111 -5.25 -10.70 -16.10
C PRO A 111 -5.97 -9.39 -16.41
N GLU A 112 -7.15 -9.44 -17.02
CA GLU A 112 -7.95 -8.27 -17.35
C GLU A 112 -8.41 -7.53 -16.09
N ILE A 113 -8.73 -8.25 -15.02
CA ILE A 113 -9.11 -7.63 -13.74
C ILE A 113 -7.89 -6.98 -13.07
N HIS A 114 -6.73 -7.62 -13.14
CA HIS A 114 -5.47 -7.02 -12.68
C HIS A 114 -5.17 -5.73 -13.43
N LEU A 115 -5.37 -5.72 -14.75
CA LEU A 115 -5.18 -4.52 -15.58
C LEU A 115 -6.13 -3.40 -15.16
N ASP A 116 -7.41 -3.70 -14.99
CA ASP A 116 -8.42 -2.73 -14.52
C ASP A 116 -8.02 -2.14 -13.16
N VAL A 117 -7.55 -2.98 -12.25
CA VAL A 117 -7.10 -2.55 -10.91
C VAL A 117 -5.91 -1.59 -10.99
N LEU A 118 -4.91 -1.89 -11.81
CA LEU A 118 -3.74 -1.01 -11.96
C LEU A 118 -4.11 0.33 -12.61
N ASN A 119 -4.95 0.32 -13.64
CA ASN A 119 -5.40 1.55 -14.28
C ASN A 119 -6.25 2.39 -13.32
N ALA A 120 -7.13 1.79 -12.54
CA ALA A 120 -7.90 2.47 -11.50
C ALA A 120 -7.00 3.04 -10.40
N PHE A 121 -5.93 2.33 -10.01
CA PHE A 121 -4.96 2.83 -9.04
C PHE A 121 -4.28 4.12 -9.54
N ILE A 122 -3.86 4.17 -10.79
CA ILE A 122 -3.24 5.37 -11.38
C ILE A 122 -4.22 6.55 -11.31
N GLU A 123 -5.47 6.36 -11.72
CA GLU A 123 -6.50 7.39 -11.64
C GLU A 123 -6.74 7.85 -10.20
N ASN A 124 -6.86 6.92 -9.26
CA ASN A 124 -7.06 7.22 -7.85
C ASN A 124 -5.87 7.99 -7.24
N ALA A 125 -4.65 7.65 -7.64
CA ALA A 125 -3.45 8.37 -7.21
C ALA A 125 -3.47 9.82 -7.73
N HIS A 126 -3.79 10.03 -9.01
CA HIS A 126 -3.91 11.35 -9.60
C HIS A 126 -4.99 12.18 -8.90
N GLU A 127 -6.18 11.62 -8.66
CA GLU A 127 -7.26 12.30 -7.95
C GLU A 127 -6.87 12.71 -6.53
N ALA A 128 -6.02 11.95 -5.87
CA ALA A 128 -5.51 12.26 -4.54
C ALA A 128 -4.34 13.26 -4.55
N GLY A 129 -3.89 13.71 -5.73
CA GLY A 129 -2.83 14.70 -5.88
C GLY A 129 -1.42 14.11 -6.00
N PHE A 130 -1.29 12.85 -6.37
CA PHE A 130 -0.01 12.17 -6.53
C PHE A 130 0.34 11.93 -8.00
N HIS A 131 1.62 11.98 -8.30
CA HIS A 131 2.22 11.43 -9.52
C HIS A 131 2.62 9.97 -9.28
N VAL A 132 2.51 9.14 -10.30
CA VAL A 132 2.91 7.72 -10.22
C VAL A 132 4.30 7.57 -10.81
N TYR A 133 5.27 7.25 -9.94
CA TYR A 133 6.67 7.11 -10.33
C TYR A 133 7.01 5.73 -10.82
N ASN A 134 6.40 4.70 -10.25
CA ASN A 134 6.65 3.32 -10.64
C ASN A 134 5.53 2.40 -10.18
N LEU A 135 5.33 1.34 -10.96
CA LEU A 135 4.53 0.18 -10.60
C LEU A 135 5.34 -1.08 -10.86
N THR A 136 5.28 -2.03 -9.95
CA THR A 136 5.85 -3.37 -10.12
C THR A 136 4.96 -4.40 -9.47
N PHE A 137 5.26 -5.68 -9.63
CA PHE A 137 4.56 -6.75 -8.92
C PHE A 137 5.40 -7.25 -7.73
N SER A 138 4.70 -7.72 -6.70
CA SER A 138 5.35 -8.37 -5.56
C SER A 138 6.01 -9.68 -6.02
N PRO A 139 7.25 -9.95 -5.61
CA PRO A 139 7.94 -11.21 -5.97
C PRO A 139 7.33 -12.44 -5.31
N ILE A 140 6.48 -12.24 -4.32
CA ILE A 140 5.74 -13.30 -3.63
C ILE A 140 4.23 -13.07 -3.77
N LYS A 141 3.48 -14.16 -3.90
CA LYS A 141 2.02 -14.10 -3.88
C LYS A 141 1.51 -13.77 -2.46
N GLY A 142 0.41 -13.05 -2.39
CA GLY A 142 -0.32 -12.79 -1.17
C GLY A 142 -1.19 -13.99 -0.74
N PRO A 143 -2.08 -13.77 0.24
CA PRO A 143 -2.96 -14.82 0.75
C PRO A 143 -3.73 -15.53 -0.36
N GLU A 144 -3.88 -16.86 -0.21
CA GLU A 144 -4.58 -17.75 -1.15
C GLU A 144 -4.03 -17.73 -2.60
N GLY A 145 -2.82 -17.20 -2.79
CA GLY A 145 -2.16 -17.13 -4.09
C GLY A 145 -2.50 -15.89 -4.92
N ASN A 146 -2.98 -14.82 -4.31
CA ASN A 146 -3.20 -13.55 -5.01
C ASN A 146 -1.90 -12.93 -5.51
N ILE A 147 -1.86 -12.53 -6.77
CA ILE A 147 -0.82 -11.64 -7.30
C ILE A 147 -1.10 -10.23 -6.76
N GLU A 148 -0.12 -9.64 -6.11
CA GLU A 148 -0.18 -8.29 -5.58
C GLU A 148 0.85 -7.40 -6.27
N PHE A 149 0.56 -6.10 -6.31
CA PHE A 149 1.42 -5.12 -6.97
C PHE A 149 1.93 -4.08 -5.95
N LEU A 150 2.97 -3.37 -6.35
CA LEU A 150 3.58 -2.30 -5.56
C LEU A 150 3.52 -1.00 -6.35
N GLY A 151 3.03 0.05 -5.71
CA GLY A 151 3.01 1.40 -6.26
C GLY A 151 3.96 2.32 -5.50
N TYR A 152 4.68 3.15 -6.25
CA TYR A 152 5.49 4.24 -5.72
C TYR A 152 5.01 5.55 -6.31
N ILE A 153 4.50 6.43 -5.46
CA ILE A 153 3.85 7.68 -5.84
C ILE A 153 4.34 8.84 -4.97
N GLY A 154 4.15 10.06 -5.42
CA GLY A 154 4.54 11.24 -4.67
C GLY A 154 3.85 12.51 -5.14
N LYS A 155 3.95 13.58 -4.33
CA LYS A 155 3.26 14.85 -4.58
C LYS A 155 3.97 15.73 -5.60
N ASP A 156 5.25 15.56 -5.78
CA ASP A 156 6.08 16.31 -6.71
C ASP A 156 6.67 15.41 -7.81
N GLY A 157 7.37 16.02 -8.76
CA GLY A 157 7.94 15.30 -9.90
C GLY A 157 6.96 15.08 -11.03
N GLU A 158 7.19 14.05 -11.80
CA GLU A 158 6.41 13.70 -12.99
C GLU A 158 6.00 12.23 -12.97
N ASP A 159 4.90 11.94 -13.66
CA ASP A 159 4.47 10.56 -13.88
C ASP A 159 5.46 9.82 -14.79
N ALA A 160 5.75 8.57 -14.47
CA ALA A 160 6.45 7.67 -15.38
C ALA A 160 5.48 7.17 -16.46
N ASP A 161 6.03 6.84 -17.62
CA ASP A 161 5.31 6.12 -18.66
C ASP A 161 5.30 4.62 -18.30
N ILE A 162 4.13 4.14 -17.89
CA ILE A 162 3.98 2.77 -17.38
C ILE A 162 3.06 1.97 -18.31
N ASP A 163 3.59 0.91 -18.88
CA ASP A 163 2.81 -0.09 -19.63
C ASP A 163 2.20 -1.10 -18.64
N THR A 164 0.98 -0.82 -18.20
CA THR A 164 0.28 -1.68 -17.23
C THR A 164 -0.04 -3.06 -17.79
N ALA A 165 -0.33 -3.17 -19.08
CA ALA A 165 -0.59 -4.46 -19.72
C ALA A 165 0.67 -5.34 -19.74
N ALA A 166 1.82 -4.76 -20.05
CA ALA A 166 3.11 -5.46 -20.01
C ALA A 166 3.45 -5.91 -18.58
N LEU A 167 3.19 -5.07 -17.58
CA LEU A 167 3.41 -5.40 -16.18
C LEU A 167 2.54 -6.58 -15.72
N VAL A 168 1.27 -6.60 -16.08
CA VAL A 168 0.37 -7.72 -15.76
C VAL A 168 0.86 -9.01 -16.42
N ALA A 169 1.24 -8.97 -17.69
CA ALA A 169 1.77 -10.12 -18.42
C ALA A 169 3.06 -10.66 -17.76
N GLU A 170 3.97 -9.78 -17.35
CA GLU A 170 5.20 -10.13 -16.66
C GLU A 170 4.92 -10.80 -15.31
N ALA A 171 4.01 -10.25 -14.52
CA ALA A 171 3.63 -10.80 -13.22
C ALA A 171 3.07 -12.22 -13.34
N HIS A 172 2.15 -12.44 -14.25
CA HIS A 172 1.60 -13.78 -14.53
C HIS A 172 2.68 -14.74 -15.05
N GLY A 173 3.52 -14.29 -15.96
CA GLY A 173 4.61 -15.10 -16.49
C GLY A 173 5.66 -15.51 -15.45
N ALA A 174 5.89 -14.67 -14.44
CA ALA A 174 6.86 -14.95 -13.39
C ALA A 174 6.30 -15.81 -12.25
N LEU A 175 5.03 -15.58 -11.87
CA LEU A 175 4.46 -16.15 -10.65
C LEU A 175 3.61 -17.41 -10.91
N ASP A 176 3.00 -17.55 -12.08
CA ASP A 176 2.16 -18.73 -12.37
C ASP A 176 2.96 -19.96 -12.78
N LYS A 177 4.24 -19.81 -13.13
CA LYS A 177 5.15 -20.93 -13.46
C LYS A 177 5.62 -21.73 -12.25
N HIS A 178 5.37 -21.26 -11.04
CA HIS A 178 5.80 -21.96 -9.82
C HIS A 178 4.68 -22.80 -9.19
N ASP A 179 3.51 -22.88 -9.81
CA ASP A 179 2.37 -23.69 -9.34
C ASP A 179 2.24 -25.06 -10.04
N GLU A 180 3.25 -25.48 -10.87
CA GLU A 180 3.34 -26.80 -11.50
C GLU A 180 4.22 -27.78 -10.72
#